data_1d55f697cc0022720aead8aafbdd9ab5
#
_entry.id   1d55f697cc0022720aead8aafbdd9ab5
#
_cell.length_a   1.000
_cell.length_b   1.000
_cell.length_c   1.000
_cell.angle_alpha   90.00
_cell.angle_beta   90.00
_cell.angle_gamma   90.00
#
_symmetry.space_group_name_H-M   'P 1'
#
loop_
_entity.id
_entity.type
_entity.pdbx_description
1 polymer ?
#
loop_
_entity_poly.entity_id
_entity_poly.type
_entity_poly.pdbx_seq_one_letter_code
_entity_poly.pdbx_strand_id
1 'polypeptide(L)'
;HQAAGSKRVYEVHGSVHRNYCMKCHKAFSLDEVMAMKGIPRCDKCGGVIKPDVVLYEESLDEDAINGSIEAIRQADMLIVGGTSLNVYPAAGFVSYYKGSRLVLINKSATSYDKYADLLIHDSIGKVLSQAVNEAV
;
A
#
# COMPACT_ATOMS: atom_id res chain seq x y z
N HIS A 1 -3.95 -7.10 2.84
CA HIS A 1 -3.37 -7.02 4.18
C HIS A 1 -4.44 -7.01 5.27
N GLN A 2 -5.47 -6.16 5.15
CA GLN A 2 -6.58 -6.10 6.13
C GLN A 2 -7.36 -7.41 6.15
N ALA A 3 -7.67 -7.99 4.99
CA ALA A 3 -8.35 -9.29 4.89
C ALA A 3 -7.54 -10.44 5.53
N ALA A 4 -6.21 -10.35 5.52
CA ALA A 4 -5.31 -11.29 6.17
C ALA A 4 -5.12 -11.02 7.68
N GLY A 5 -5.78 -10.02 8.24
CA GLY A 5 -5.74 -9.69 9.66
C GLY A 5 -4.65 -8.70 10.08
N SER A 6 -3.95 -8.05 9.17
CA SER A 6 -3.01 -6.97 9.50
C SER A 6 -3.73 -5.83 10.21
N LYS A 7 -3.24 -5.41 11.39
CA LYS A 7 -3.91 -4.41 12.23
C LYS A 7 -3.48 -2.98 11.93
N ARG A 8 -2.26 -2.80 11.47
CA ARG A 8 -1.71 -1.48 11.10
C ARG A 8 -1.28 -1.50 9.65
N VAL A 9 -2.06 -0.87 8.79
CA VAL A 9 -1.81 -0.76 7.35
C VAL A 9 -1.86 0.71 6.96
N TYR A 10 -0.81 1.21 6.34
CA TYR A 10 -0.74 2.54 5.77
C TYR A 10 -0.94 2.45 4.26
N GLU A 11 -2.11 2.85 3.77
CA GLU A 11 -2.48 2.79 2.36
C GLU A 11 -2.06 4.09 1.66
N VAL A 12 -0.76 4.23 1.37
CA VAL A 12 -0.15 5.47 0.85
C VAL A 12 -0.80 5.98 -0.44
N HIS A 13 -1.33 5.08 -1.25
CA HIS A 13 -2.07 5.44 -2.48
C HIS A 13 -3.59 5.29 -2.32
N GLY A 14 -4.08 5.20 -1.08
CA GLY A 14 -5.49 5.09 -0.76
C GLY A 14 -6.09 3.71 -0.98
N SER A 15 -7.42 3.65 -1.07
CA SER A 15 -8.17 2.39 -1.16
C SER A 15 -9.47 2.55 -1.94
N VAL A 16 -9.79 1.56 -2.75
CA VAL A 16 -11.09 1.47 -3.43
C VAL A 16 -12.25 1.14 -2.46
N HIS A 17 -11.95 0.67 -1.26
CA HIS A 17 -12.97 0.36 -0.25
C HIS A 17 -13.57 1.61 0.40
N ARG A 18 -12.93 2.76 0.28
CA ARG A 18 -13.43 4.06 0.69
C ARG A 18 -13.75 4.89 -0.55
N ASN A 19 -14.91 5.53 -0.56
CA ASN A 19 -15.34 6.35 -1.68
C ASN A 19 -16.02 7.61 -1.16
N TYR A 20 -15.85 8.73 -1.82
CA TYR A 20 -16.38 10.01 -1.39
C TYR A 20 -17.00 10.81 -2.53
N CYS A 21 -18.09 11.51 -2.22
CA CYS A 21 -18.62 12.52 -3.12
C CYS A 21 -17.65 13.69 -3.26
N MET A 22 -17.24 14.02 -4.46
CA MET A 22 -16.32 15.14 -4.74
C MET A 22 -16.91 16.53 -4.40
N LYS A 23 -18.24 16.63 -4.19
CA LYS A 23 -18.89 17.91 -3.89
C LYS A 23 -19.21 18.10 -2.41
N CYS A 24 -19.73 17.09 -1.74
CA CYS A 24 -20.21 17.22 -0.35
C CYS A 24 -19.50 16.28 0.62
N HIS A 25 -18.50 15.55 0.17
CA HIS A 25 -17.67 14.61 0.95
C HIS A 25 -18.45 13.51 1.69
N LYS A 26 -19.72 13.25 1.30
CA LYS A 26 -20.44 12.08 1.82
C LYS A 26 -19.67 10.82 1.46
N ALA A 27 -19.42 9.97 2.47
CA ALA A 27 -18.76 8.69 2.30
C ALA A 27 -19.73 7.63 1.74
N PHE A 28 -19.16 6.70 0.97
CA PHE A 28 -19.85 5.53 0.39
C PHE A 28 -18.94 4.31 0.50
N SER A 29 -19.51 3.17 0.81
CA SER A 29 -18.81 1.89 0.76
C SER A 29 -18.57 1.45 -0.67
N LEU A 30 -17.68 0.46 -0.85
CA LEU A 30 -17.48 -0.16 -2.16
C LEU A 30 -18.77 -0.79 -2.70
N ASP A 31 -19.52 -1.50 -1.83
CA ASP A 31 -20.76 -2.18 -2.22
C ASP A 31 -21.83 -1.21 -2.71
N GLU A 32 -21.99 -0.07 -2.03
CA GLU A 32 -22.89 0.99 -2.48
C GLU A 32 -22.52 1.52 -3.87
N VAL A 33 -21.23 1.76 -4.10
CA VAL A 33 -20.74 2.26 -5.39
C VAL A 33 -20.90 1.21 -6.49
N MET A 34 -20.59 -0.06 -6.20
CA MET A 34 -20.73 -1.16 -7.16
C MET A 34 -22.18 -1.47 -7.54
N ALA A 35 -23.14 -1.15 -6.67
CA ALA A 35 -24.57 -1.29 -6.96
C ALA A 35 -25.10 -0.18 -7.90
N MET A 36 -24.36 0.92 -8.09
CA MET A 36 -24.76 2.02 -8.96
C MET A 36 -24.52 1.68 -10.44
N LYS A 37 -25.42 2.13 -11.32
CA LYS A 37 -25.25 1.96 -12.77
C LYS A 37 -24.63 3.21 -13.38
N GLY A 38 -23.64 3.01 -14.27
CA GLY A 38 -22.96 4.10 -14.96
C GLY A 38 -22.00 4.87 -14.05
N ILE A 39 -21.92 6.18 -14.20
CA ILE A 39 -21.05 7.03 -13.36
C ILE A 39 -21.69 7.19 -11.97
N PRO A 40 -21.03 6.75 -10.89
CA PRO A 40 -21.58 6.85 -9.54
C PRO A 40 -21.87 8.30 -9.14
N ARG A 41 -23.07 8.53 -8.62
CA ARG A 41 -23.53 9.85 -8.21
C ARG A 41 -24.07 9.84 -6.80
N CYS A 42 -23.74 10.90 -6.08
CA CYS A 42 -24.19 11.11 -4.71
C CYS A 42 -25.71 11.32 -4.64
N ASP A 43 -26.37 10.54 -3.82
CA ASP A 43 -27.81 10.63 -3.54
C ASP A 43 -28.21 11.95 -2.84
N LYS A 44 -27.28 12.59 -2.10
CA LYS A 44 -27.51 13.83 -1.38
C LYS A 44 -27.41 15.07 -2.29
N CYS A 45 -26.48 15.11 -3.25
CA CYS A 45 -26.18 16.36 -3.96
C CYS A 45 -25.92 16.17 -5.47
N GLY A 46 -26.04 14.97 -6.01
CA GLY A 46 -25.81 14.65 -7.42
C GLY A 46 -24.33 14.71 -7.87
N GLY A 47 -23.39 15.03 -6.97
CA GLY A 47 -21.96 15.09 -7.27
C GLY A 47 -21.41 13.72 -7.66
N VAL A 48 -20.31 13.69 -8.41
CA VAL A 48 -19.61 12.46 -8.77
C VAL A 48 -18.97 11.84 -7.52
N ILE A 49 -19.05 10.52 -7.40
CA ILE A 49 -18.37 9.77 -6.35
C ILE A 49 -17.04 9.26 -6.90
N LYS A 50 -15.94 9.52 -6.19
CA LYS A 50 -14.59 9.08 -6.52
C LYS A 50 -14.10 8.10 -5.44
N PRO A 51 -13.41 7.00 -5.81
CA PRO A 51 -12.70 6.21 -4.82
C PRO A 51 -11.58 7.02 -4.17
N ASP A 52 -11.29 6.72 -2.91
CA ASP A 52 -10.18 7.29 -2.15
C ASP A 52 -8.84 6.71 -2.63
N VAL A 53 -8.56 6.93 -3.90
CA VAL A 53 -7.33 6.49 -4.58
C VAL A 53 -6.62 7.72 -5.11
N VAL A 54 -5.33 7.82 -4.81
CA VAL A 54 -4.49 8.92 -5.27
C VAL A 54 -4.18 8.73 -6.75
N LEU A 55 -4.55 9.71 -7.57
CA LEU A 55 -4.25 9.74 -8.99
C LEU A 55 -2.97 10.54 -9.27
N TYR A 56 -2.51 10.54 -10.53
CA TYR A 56 -1.39 11.38 -10.95
C TYR A 56 -1.69 12.85 -10.66
N GLU A 57 -0.67 13.57 -10.16
CA GLU A 57 -0.73 14.99 -9.75
C GLU A 57 -1.55 15.25 -8.47
N GLU A 58 -2.15 14.24 -7.86
CA GLU A 58 -2.77 14.36 -6.53
C GLU A 58 -1.72 14.15 -5.43
N SER A 59 -1.85 14.89 -4.33
CA SER A 59 -1.01 14.73 -3.15
C SER A 59 -1.35 13.44 -2.41
N LEU A 60 -0.31 12.77 -1.91
CA LEU A 60 -0.48 11.65 -0.99
C LEU A 60 -0.96 12.14 0.39
N ASP A 61 -1.62 11.26 1.12
CA ASP A 61 -2.01 11.49 2.51
C ASP A 61 -0.78 11.61 3.41
N GLU A 62 -0.63 12.76 4.08
CA GLU A 62 0.52 13.08 4.93
C GLU A 62 0.61 12.17 6.15
N ASP A 63 -0.52 11.78 6.74
CA ASP A 63 -0.55 10.90 7.91
C ASP A 63 -0.11 9.49 7.51
N ALA A 64 -0.54 9.00 6.33
CA ALA A 64 -0.10 7.72 5.80
C ALA A 64 1.40 7.72 5.48
N ILE A 65 1.94 8.81 4.90
CA ILE A 65 3.38 8.97 4.65
C ILE A 65 4.16 8.95 5.96
N ASN A 66 3.80 9.83 6.89
CA ASN A 66 4.53 9.99 8.15
C ASN A 66 4.47 8.73 9.00
N GLY A 67 3.30 8.10 9.08
CA GLY A 67 3.11 6.83 9.77
C GLY A 67 3.93 5.69 9.15
N SER A 68 4.02 5.62 7.82
CA SER A 68 4.84 4.64 7.11
C SER A 68 6.33 4.84 7.38
N ILE A 69 6.82 6.07 7.28
CA ILE A 69 8.22 6.41 7.52
C ILE A 69 8.62 6.09 8.96
N GLU A 70 7.78 6.46 9.93
CA GLU A 70 8.06 6.18 11.34
C GLU A 70 8.06 4.68 11.65
N ALA A 71 7.11 3.92 11.10
CA ALA A 71 7.10 2.47 11.24
C ALA A 71 8.36 1.82 10.65
N ILE A 72 8.83 2.31 9.48
CA ILE A 72 10.05 1.81 8.84
C ILE A 72 11.30 2.15 9.68
N ARG A 73 11.36 3.35 10.26
CA ARG A 73 12.50 3.76 11.12
C ARG A 73 12.62 2.91 12.37
N GLN A 74 11.50 2.48 12.93
CA GLN A 74 11.42 1.69 14.16
C GLN A 74 11.50 0.19 13.93
N ALA A 75 11.49 -0.26 12.68
CA ALA A 75 11.44 -1.68 12.36
C ALA A 75 12.78 -2.38 12.64
N ASP A 76 12.74 -3.53 13.31
CA ASP A 76 13.87 -4.42 13.48
C ASP A 76 14.23 -5.16 12.19
N MET A 77 13.25 -5.35 11.31
CA MET A 77 13.37 -5.96 10.00
C MET A 77 12.43 -5.26 9.03
N LEU A 78 12.91 -4.96 7.84
CA LEU A 78 12.09 -4.45 6.75
C LEU A 78 11.99 -5.49 5.63
N ILE A 79 10.78 -5.94 5.34
CA ILE A 79 10.51 -6.82 4.20
C ILE A 79 9.86 -5.99 3.10
N VAL A 80 10.52 -5.91 1.96
CA VAL A 80 10.01 -5.26 0.75
C VAL A 80 9.63 -6.34 -0.25
N GLY A 81 8.39 -6.32 -0.72
CA GLY A 81 7.92 -7.37 -1.60
C GLY A 81 6.94 -6.93 -2.67
N GLY A 82 7.02 -7.58 -3.85
CA GLY A 82 6.07 -7.40 -4.94
C GLY A 82 6.05 -5.98 -5.54
N THR A 83 7.18 -5.29 -5.57
CA THR A 83 7.29 -3.93 -6.08
C THR A 83 8.53 -3.76 -6.97
N SER A 84 8.42 -2.90 -7.99
CA SER A 84 9.57 -2.52 -8.81
C SER A 84 10.49 -1.49 -8.13
N LEU A 85 10.03 -0.85 -7.06
CA LEU A 85 10.69 0.26 -6.37
C LEU A 85 11.02 1.46 -7.31
N ASN A 86 10.18 1.69 -8.32
CA ASN A 86 10.33 2.78 -9.28
C ASN A 86 9.33 3.92 -9.09
N VAL A 87 8.27 3.71 -8.28
CA VAL A 87 7.20 4.69 -8.07
C VAL A 87 7.50 5.51 -6.82
N TYR A 88 7.82 6.78 -7.04
CA TYR A 88 8.07 7.75 -5.96
C TYR A 88 6.77 8.44 -5.54
N PRO A 89 6.65 8.88 -4.27
CA PRO A 89 7.69 8.85 -3.21
C PRO A 89 7.82 7.50 -2.47
N ALA A 90 6.90 6.54 -2.65
CA ALA A 90 6.88 5.30 -1.89
C ALA A 90 8.19 4.47 -2.02
N ALA A 91 8.78 4.41 -3.22
CA ALA A 91 10.07 3.76 -3.43
C ALA A 91 11.19 4.33 -2.54
N GLY A 92 11.15 5.62 -2.26
CA GLY A 92 12.10 6.30 -1.38
C GLY A 92 11.98 5.92 0.10
N PHE A 93 10.87 5.34 0.54
CA PHE A 93 10.66 5.00 1.95
C PHE A 93 11.67 3.97 2.47
N VAL A 94 12.16 3.09 1.62
CA VAL A 94 13.21 2.11 1.97
C VAL A 94 14.45 2.78 2.54
N SER A 95 14.80 3.99 2.10
CA SER A 95 15.96 4.74 2.57
C SER A 95 15.88 5.19 4.04
N TYR A 96 14.68 5.21 4.61
CA TYR A 96 14.49 5.53 6.03
C TYR A 96 14.80 4.35 6.97
N TYR A 97 14.88 3.13 6.44
CA TYR A 97 15.33 1.98 7.22
C TYR A 97 16.81 2.09 7.56
N LYS A 98 17.15 1.88 8.82
CA LYS A 98 18.53 1.99 9.32
C LYS A 98 19.02 0.70 10.00
N GLY A 99 18.19 -0.35 9.99
CA GLY A 99 18.57 -1.65 10.52
C GLY A 99 19.45 -2.45 9.54
N SER A 100 19.77 -3.68 9.94
CA SER A 100 20.63 -4.63 9.22
C SER A 100 19.87 -5.89 8.79
N ARG A 101 18.56 -5.78 8.56
CA ARG A 101 17.71 -6.91 8.13
C ARG A 101 16.74 -6.44 7.05
N LEU A 102 17.30 -5.93 5.93
CA LEU A 102 16.52 -5.60 4.74
C LEU A 102 16.33 -6.85 3.90
N VAL A 103 15.11 -7.35 3.85
CA VAL A 103 14.72 -8.49 3.02
C VAL A 103 13.98 -7.98 1.79
N LEU A 104 14.42 -8.38 0.60
CA LEU A 104 13.77 -8.01 -0.65
C LEU A 104 13.29 -9.26 -1.37
N ILE A 105 11.98 -9.35 -1.58
CA ILE A 105 11.32 -10.48 -2.25
C ILE A 105 10.60 -9.96 -3.47
N ASN A 106 11.15 -10.21 -4.65
CA ASN A 106 10.55 -9.74 -5.90
C ASN A 106 10.95 -10.66 -7.06
N LYS A 107 10.03 -10.89 -8.03
CA LYS A 107 10.33 -11.76 -9.19
C LYS A 107 11.41 -11.18 -10.10
N SER A 108 11.43 -9.87 -10.25
CA SER A 108 12.38 -9.15 -11.11
C SER A 108 13.38 -8.39 -10.26
N ALA A 109 14.58 -8.19 -10.81
CA ALA A 109 15.60 -7.35 -10.20
C ALA A 109 15.12 -5.89 -10.03
N THR A 110 15.60 -5.25 -8.98
CA THR A 110 15.32 -3.85 -8.66
C THR A 110 16.62 -3.07 -8.44
N SER A 111 16.54 -1.74 -8.46
CA SER A 111 17.69 -0.88 -8.16
C SER A 111 18.16 -0.99 -6.69
N TYR A 112 17.35 -1.59 -5.82
CA TYR A 112 17.65 -1.78 -4.40
C TYR A 112 18.26 -3.15 -4.06
N ASP A 113 18.36 -4.08 -5.01
CA ASP A 113 18.87 -5.43 -4.77
C ASP A 113 20.24 -5.43 -4.06
N LYS A 114 21.12 -4.52 -4.46
CA LYS A 114 22.47 -4.37 -3.90
C LYS A 114 22.52 -3.90 -2.43
N TYR A 115 21.39 -3.42 -1.90
CA TYR A 115 21.28 -2.95 -0.52
C TYR A 115 20.58 -3.97 0.40
N ALA A 116 20.02 -5.04 -0.17
CA ALA A 116 19.33 -6.06 0.60
C ALA A 116 20.34 -6.97 1.34
N ASP A 117 20.06 -7.22 2.62
CA ASP A 117 20.79 -8.23 3.40
C ASP A 117 20.35 -9.65 2.99
N LEU A 118 19.10 -9.80 2.56
CA LEU A 118 18.57 -11.03 1.96
C LEU A 118 17.75 -10.70 0.72
N LEU A 119 18.17 -11.25 -0.42
CA LEU A 119 17.51 -11.08 -1.72
C LEU A 119 16.93 -12.42 -2.19
N ILE A 120 15.62 -12.43 -2.52
CA ILE A 120 14.92 -13.61 -3.01
C ILE A 120 14.16 -13.26 -4.30
N HIS A 121 14.57 -13.83 -5.41
CA HIS A 121 13.88 -13.70 -6.70
C HIS A 121 12.84 -14.80 -6.90
N ASP A 122 11.69 -14.66 -6.23
CA ASP A 122 10.55 -15.60 -6.35
C ASP A 122 9.22 -14.87 -6.04
N SER A 123 8.12 -15.61 -6.12
CA SER A 123 6.80 -15.14 -5.73
C SER A 123 6.72 -14.91 -4.22
N ILE A 124 6.37 -13.69 -3.80
CA ILE A 124 6.24 -13.33 -2.38
C ILE A 124 5.30 -14.25 -1.60
N GLY A 125 4.16 -14.65 -2.21
CA GLY A 125 3.22 -15.57 -1.56
C GLY A 125 3.84 -16.93 -1.28
N LYS A 126 4.60 -17.49 -2.23
CA LYS A 126 5.30 -18.76 -2.06
C LYS A 126 6.35 -18.66 -0.95
N VAL A 127 7.21 -17.64 -1.01
CA VAL A 127 8.30 -17.44 -0.04
C VAL A 127 7.75 -17.27 1.38
N LEU A 128 6.76 -16.40 1.57
CA LEU A 128 6.19 -16.16 2.90
C LEU A 128 5.42 -17.38 3.43
N SER A 129 4.72 -18.13 2.56
CA SER A 129 4.04 -19.36 2.98
C SER A 129 5.03 -20.41 3.48
N GLN A 130 6.17 -20.56 2.80
CA GLN A 130 7.22 -21.49 3.25
C GLN A 130 7.84 -21.03 4.58
N ALA A 131 8.21 -19.77 4.67
CA ALA A 131 8.83 -19.22 5.89
C ALA A 131 7.94 -19.36 7.13
N VAL A 132 6.61 -19.18 6.99
CA VAL A 132 5.66 -19.34 8.12
C VAL A 132 5.44 -20.82 8.45
N ASN A 133 5.33 -21.70 7.45
CA ASN A 133 5.09 -23.15 7.71
C ASN A 133 6.31 -23.84 8.31
N GLU A 134 7.53 -23.37 8.03
CA GLU A 134 8.77 -23.92 8.62
C GLU A 134 9.07 -23.36 10.01
N ALA A 135 8.39 -22.27 10.41
CA ALA A 135 8.55 -21.65 11.72
C ALA A 135 7.61 -22.22 12.81
N VAL A 136 6.72 -23.14 12.46
CA VAL A 136 5.78 -23.88 13.33
C VAL A 136 6.27 -25.32 13.43
#